data_ef3f1a3c2859e70921fb3dbea5ae9aca
#
_entry.id   ef3f1a3c2859e70921fb3dbea5ae9aca
#
_cell.length_a   1.000
_cell.length_b   1.000
_cell.length_c   1.000
_cell.angle_alpha   90.00
_cell.angle_beta   90.00
_cell.angle_gamma   90.00
#
_symmetry.space_group_name_H-M   'P 1'
#
loop_
_entity.id
_entity.type
_entity.pdbx_description
1 polymer ?
#
loop_
_entity_poly.entity_id
_entity_poly.type
_entity_poly.pdbx_seq_one_letter_code
_entity_poly.pdbx_strand_id
1 'polypeptide(L)'
;GEIFEFNDIWCHPTPPQGSDIPLLFGVKMTESNAQKIAKIGHGWIPIKTSRDFISEGSEKLNNAFKEAGRDDKPRIRGQLPTCVDSNGLPSVDLTLKELEKSMEAGLEEIEVFPINFAQSPDHLREVLELIGELKK
;
A
#
# COMPACT_ATOMS: atom_id res chain seq x y z
N GLY A 1 31.23 -1.95 1.54
CA GLY A 1 30.79 -3.28 1.07
C GLY A 1 31.86 -3.93 0.21
N GLU A 2 31.73 -5.19 -0.13
CA GLU A 2 32.76 -5.95 -0.91
C GLU A 2 32.89 -5.46 -2.37
N ILE A 3 31.83 -4.82 -2.92
CA ILE A 3 31.80 -4.39 -4.33
C ILE A 3 31.94 -2.88 -4.45
N PHE A 4 31.32 -2.14 -3.52
CA PHE A 4 31.34 -0.68 -3.51
C PHE A 4 31.78 -0.17 -2.15
N GLU A 5 32.70 0.78 -2.16
CA GLU A 5 33.10 1.55 -0.99
C GLU A 5 32.82 3.02 -1.27
N PHE A 6 32.08 3.67 -0.36
CA PHE A 6 31.80 5.10 -0.42
C PHE A 6 31.73 5.68 0.98
N ASN A 7 32.26 6.88 1.14
CA ASN A 7 32.27 7.66 2.35
C ASN A 7 31.57 8.98 2.10
N ASP A 8 31.04 9.57 3.17
CA ASP A 8 30.45 10.92 3.15
C ASP A 8 29.29 11.12 2.15
N ILE A 9 28.43 10.09 2.00
CA ILE A 9 27.22 10.21 1.18
C ILE A 9 26.12 10.89 1.99
N TRP A 10 25.60 11.97 1.43
CA TRP A 10 24.53 12.76 2.02
C TRP A 10 23.28 12.69 1.13
N CYS A 11 22.13 12.47 1.78
CA CYS A 11 20.82 12.55 1.11
C CYS A 11 20.20 13.92 1.39
N HIS A 12 19.96 14.71 0.34
CA HIS A 12 19.30 16.00 0.41
C HIS A 12 18.14 16.09 -0.59
N PRO A 13 17.04 16.79 -0.24
CA PRO A 13 16.78 17.39 1.06
C PRO A 13 16.53 16.37 2.16
N THR A 14 16.89 16.71 3.39
CA THR A 14 16.54 15.90 4.56
C THR A 14 15.04 15.97 4.79
N PRO A 15 14.35 14.84 5.00
CA PRO A 15 12.92 14.84 5.26
C PRO A 15 12.59 15.63 6.54
N PRO A 16 11.52 16.42 6.56
CA PRO A 16 11.10 17.16 7.75
C PRO A 16 10.85 16.27 8.97
N GLN A 17 10.48 15.00 8.74
CA GLN A 17 10.25 14.00 9.80
C GLN A 17 11.55 13.39 10.35
N GLY A 18 12.71 13.72 9.77
CA GLY A 18 13.98 13.12 10.19
C GLY A 18 14.00 11.61 9.96
N SER A 19 14.28 10.85 11.03
CA SER A 19 14.28 9.38 11.02
C SER A 19 12.88 8.74 11.06
N ASP A 20 11.83 9.54 11.31
CA ASP A 20 10.47 9.02 11.55
C ASP A 20 9.67 8.81 10.27
N ILE A 21 10.32 8.77 9.12
CA ILE A 21 9.69 8.39 7.86
C ILE A 21 9.31 6.91 7.90
N PRO A 22 8.01 6.58 7.69
CA PRO A 22 7.60 5.18 7.60
C PRO A 22 8.20 4.48 6.38
N LEU A 23 8.85 3.33 6.62
CA LEU A 23 9.41 2.49 5.57
C LEU A 23 8.43 1.35 5.26
N LEU A 24 7.85 1.35 4.06
CA LEU A 24 7.01 0.27 3.56
C LEU A 24 7.75 -0.49 2.45
N PHE A 25 7.60 -1.81 2.43
CA PHE A 25 8.35 -2.68 1.52
C PHE A 25 7.45 -3.35 0.49
N GLY A 26 7.72 -3.11 -0.79
CA GLY A 26 7.06 -3.76 -1.92
C GLY A 26 7.73 -5.09 -2.25
N VAL A 27 7.47 -6.14 -1.47
CA VAL A 27 8.08 -7.46 -1.64
C VAL A 27 7.04 -8.58 -1.54
N LYS A 28 7.38 -9.77 -2.05
CA LYS A 28 6.58 -10.96 -1.79
C LYS A 28 6.62 -11.26 -0.28
N MET A 29 5.46 -11.42 0.36
CA MET A 29 5.40 -11.73 1.77
C MET A 29 5.72 -13.21 2.02
N THR A 30 6.94 -13.43 2.50
CA THR A 30 7.44 -14.70 3.03
C THR A 30 7.72 -14.52 4.51
N GLU A 31 7.83 -15.60 5.28
CA GLU A 31 8.21 -15.52 6.70
C GLU A 31 9.52 -14.73 6.91
N SER A 32 10.53 -15.01 6.09
CA SER A 32 11.83 -14.32 6.15
C SER A 32 11.69 -12.82 5.86
N ASN A 33 10.85 -12.41 4.89
CA ASN A 33 10.65 -11.00 4.59
C ASN A 33 9.80 -10.32 5.68
N ALA A 34 8.79 -10.99 6.22
CA ALA A 34 8.01 -10.50 7.35
C ALA A 34 8.90 -10.20 8.56
N GLN A 35 9.81 -11.13 8.92
CA GLN A 35 10.77 -10.94 10.00
C GLN A 35 11.75 -9.79 9.76
N LYS A 36 12.21 -9.59 8.51
CA LYS A 36 13.07 -8.45 8.16
C LYS A 36 12.31 -7.12 8.28
N ILE A 37 11.08 -7.06 7.78
CA ILE A 37 10.24 -5.87 7.89
C ILE A 37 9.94 -5.55 9.36
N ALA A 38 9.63 -6.55 10.17
CA ALA A 38 9.40 -6.36 11.60
C ALA A 38 10.60 -5.74 12.34
N LYS A 39 11.83 -5.95 11.85
CA LYS A 39 13.05 -5.38 12.46
C LYS A 39 13.33 -3.94 12.06
N ILE A 40 13.07 -3.56 10.82
CA ILE A 40 13.55 -2.27 10.26
C ILE A 40 12.47 -1.47 9.54
N GLY A 41 11.28 -2.04 9.32
CA GLY A 41 10.22 -1.43 8.54
C GLY A 41 8.98 -1.10 9.35
N HIS A 42 8.02 -0.46 8.68
CA HIS A 42 6.76 -0.04 9.25
C HIS A 42 5.56 -0.69 8.56
N GLY A 43 5.79 -1.35 7.41
CA GLY A 43 4.69 -1.95 6.67
C GLY A 43 5.08 -2.57 5.35
N TRP A 44 4.04 -2.93 4.61
CA TRP A 44 4.11 -3.70 3.38
C TRP A 44 3.24 -3.10 2.28
N ILE A 45 3.74 -3.18 1.05
CA ILE A 45 3.00 -2.87 -0.17
C ILE A 45 2.79 -4.19 -0.92
N PRO A 46 1.57 -4.77 -0.91
CA PRO A 46 1.25 -5.98 -1.65
C PRO A 46 1.46 -5.79 -3.16
N ILE A 47 2.08 -6.77 -3.82
CA ILE A 47 2.24 -6.79 -5.28
C ILE A 47 0.99 -7.26 -6.02
N LYS A 48 -0.02 -7.73 -5.29
CA LYS A 48 -1.34 -8.15 -5.79
C LYS A 48 -2.41 -7.65 -4.84
N THR A 49 -3.59 -7.42 -5.38
CA THR A 49 -4.75 -6.85 -4.65
C THR A 49 -5.83 -7.88 -4.32
N SER A 50 -5.59 -9.18 -4.60
CA SER A 50 -6.56 -10.21 -4.26
C SER A 50 -6.67 -10.38 -2.73
N ARG A 51 -7.89 -10.56 -2.24
CA ARG A 51 -8.20 -10.70 -0.81
C ARG A 51 -7.32 -11.75 -0.11
N ASP A 52 -7.23 -12.95 -0.67
CA ASP A 52 -6.47 -14.04 -0.06
C ASP A 52 -4.99 -13.71 0.05
N PHE A 53 -4.43 -13.05 -0.99
CA PHE A 53 -3.03 -12.63 -0.98
C PHE A 53 -2.74 -11.56 0.08
N ILE A 54 -3.64 -10.59 0.24
CA ILE A 54 -3.52 -9.55 1.28
C ILE A 54 -3.69 -10.17 2.66
N SER A 55 -4.71 -11.00 2.87
CA SER A 55 -5.00 -11.63 4.16
C SER A 55 -3.84 -12.51 4.64
N GLU A 56 -3.33 -13.39 3.78
CA GLU A 56 -2.19 -14.26 4.11
C GLU A 56 -0.92 -13.46 4.42
N GLY A 57 -0.64 -12.42 3.62
CA GLY A 57 0.52 -11.55 3.83
C GLY A 57 0.40 -10.72 5.10
N SER A 58 -0.79 -10.20 5.39
CA SER A 58 -1.09 -9.42 6.59
C SER A 58 -0.92 -10.26 7.85
N GLU A 59 -1.41 -11.50 7.84
CA GLU A 59 -1.27 -12.43 8.97
C GLU A 59 0.21 -12.70 9.27
N LYS A 60 1.01 -13.05 8.26
CA LYS A 60 2.45 -13.28 8.41
C LYS A 60 3.16 -12.07 9.01
N LEU A 61 2.85 -10.89 8.50
CA LEU A 61 3.50 -9.66 8.95
C LEU A 61 3.08 -9.29 10.38
N ASN A 62 1.81 -9.42 10.73
CA ASN A 62 1.31 -9.20 12.08
C ASN A 62 1.96 -10.16 13.09
N ASN A 63 2.13 -11.42 12.72
CA ASN A 63 2.80 -12.41 13.58
C ASN A 63 4.27 -12.05 13.78
N ALA A 64 4.99 -11.65 12.72
CA ALA A 64 6.38 -11.24 12.82
C ALA A 64 6.57 -9.98 13.68
N PHE A 65 5.64 -9.02 13.65
CA PHE A 65 5.66 -7.84 14.53
C PHE A 65 5.50 -8.24 15.99
N LYS A 66 4.55 -9.13 16.30
CA LYS A 66 4.36 -9.68 17.66
C LYS A 66 5.61 -10.42 18.15
N GLU A 67 6.20 -11.29 17.32
CA GLU A 67 7.43 -12.02 17.65
C GLU A 67 8.63 -11.10 17.86
N ALA A 68 8.67 -9.96 17.18
CA ALA A 68 9.68 -8.93 17.39
C ALA A 68 9.43 -8.05 18.62
N GLY A 69 8.35 -8.30 19.40
CA GLY A 69 8.00 -7.53 20.58
C GLY A 69 7.49 -6.12 20.27
N ARG A 70 6.91 -5.90 19.10
CA ARG A 70 6.36 -4.60 18.70
C ARG A 70 4.90 -4.48 19.11
N ASP A 71 4.55 -3.32 19.65
CA ASP A 71 3.18 -2.97 20.05
C ASP A 71 2.40 -2.26 18.93
N ASP A 72 3.11 -1.70 17.93
CA ASP A 72 2.50 -1.07 16.77
C ASP A 72 2.03 -2.10 15.74
N LYS A 73 1.03 -1.72 14.94
CA LYS A 73 0.55 -2.54 13.83
C LYS A 73 1.32 -2.21 12.56
N PRO A 74 1.63 -3.21 11.71
CA PRO A 74 2.21 -2.95 10.40
C PRO A 74 1.21 -2.21 9.50
N ARG A 75 1.65 -1.17 8.82
CA ARG A 75 0.86 -0.46 7.80
C ARG A 75 0.81 -1.31 6.53
N ILE A 76 -0.37 -1.49 5.97
CA ILE A 76 -0.55 -2.24 4.72
C ILE A 76 -1.19 -1.32 3.70
N ARG A 77 -0.38 -0.92 2.73
CA ARG A 77 -0.77 -0.01 1.65
C ARG A 77 -0.89 -0.77 0.35
N GLY A 78 -2.06 -0.80 -0.26
CA GLY A 78 -2.28 -1.44 -1.55
C GLY A 78 -2.88 -0.51 -2.59
N GLN A 79 -2.70 -0.90 -3.85
CA GLN A 79 -3.34 -0.22 -4.96
C GLN A 79 -4.79 -0.69 -5.06
N LEU A 80 -5.71 0.25 -5.25
CA LEU A 80 -7.09 -0.05 -5.56
C LEU A 80 -7.18 -0.60 -6.99
N PRO A 81 -7.72 -1.83 -7.20
CA PRO A 81 -7.90 -2.37 -8.54
C PRO A 81 -8.93 -1.54 -9.29
N THR A 82 -8.70 -1.30 -10.57
CA THR A 82 -9.70 -0.68 -11.43
C THR A 82 -10.68 -1.74 -11.91
N CYS A 83 -11.87 -1.78 -11.32
CA CYS A 83 -12.94 -2.67 -11.77
C CYS A 83 -13.67 -2.07 -12.99
N VAL A 84 -14.08 -2.93 -13.91
CA VAL A 84 -14.81 -2.52 -15.12
C VAL A 84 -16.26 -3.01 -15.08
N ASP A 85 -17.14 -2.27 -15.72
CA ASP A 85 -18.54 -2.64 -15.88
C ASP A 85 -18.75 -3.70 -16.98
N SER A 86 -19.99 -4.03 -17.27
CA SER A 86 -20.36 -5.00 -18.33
C SER A 86 -19.94 -4.58 -19.75
N ASN A 87 -19.63 -3.31 -19.97
CA ASN A 87 -19.17 -2.75 -21.23
C ASN A 87 -17.65 -2.66 -21.30
N GLY A 88 -16.95 -3.09 -20.24
CA GLY A 88 -15.49 -2.99 -20.13
C GLY A 88 -14.99 -1.60 -19.76
N LEU A 89 -15.87 -0.70 -19.30
CA LEU A 89 -15.49 0.65 -18.87
C LEU A 89 -15.19 0.68 -17.38
N PRO A 90 -14.17 1.45 -16.94
CA PRO A 90 -13.86 1.62 -15.53
C PRO A 90 -15.07 2.13 -14.73
N SER A 91 -15.35 1.45 -13.63
CA SER A 91 -16.47 1.77 -12.74
C SER A 91 -15.97 2.06 -11.34
N VAL A 92 -16.23 3.27 -10.88
CA VAL A 92 -15.90 3.69 -9.51
C VAL A 92 -16.69 2.86 -8.49
N ASP A 93 -18.00 2.67 -8.71
CA ASP A 93 -18.87 1.91 -7.80
C ASP A 93 -18.42 0.46 -7.60
N LEU A 94 -18.06 -0.23 -8.68
CA LEU A 94 -17.55 -1.61 -8.59
C LEU A 94 -16.20 -1.66 -7.91
N THR A 95 -15.35 -0.67 -8.15
CA THR A 95 -14.06 -0.52 -7.53
C THR A 95 -14.18 -0.28 -6.02
N LEU A 96 -15.14 0.54 -5.58
CA LEU A 96 -15.40 0.80 -4.16
C LEU A 96 -15.92 -0.45 -3.43
N LYS A 97 -16.77 -1.25 -4.06
CA LYS A 97 -17.22 -2.53 -3.50
C LYS A 97 -16.07 -3.53 -3.32
N GLU A 98 -15.10 -3.53 -4.22
CA GLU A 98 -13.91 -4.37 -4.08
C GLU A 98 -12.95 -3.84 -3.02
N LEU A 99 -12.92 -2.52 -2.79
CA LEU A 99 -12.20 -1.89 -1.72
C LEU A 99 -12.64 -2.40 -0.35
N GLU A 100 -13.94 -2.47 -0.08
CA GLU A 100 -14.47 -2.96 1.20
C GLU A 100 -13.92 -4.35 1.53
N LYS A 101 -13.89 -5.25 0.56
CA LYS A 101 -13.32 -6.59 0.73
C LYS A 101 -11.81 -6.58 0.99
N SER A 102 -11.09 -5.65 0.36
CA SER A 102 -9.64 -5.51 0.56
C SER A 102 -9.32 -4.95 1.95
N MET A 103 -10.14 -4.04 2.46
CA MET A 103 -10.04 -3.54 3.84
C MET A 103 -10.29 -4.65 4.85
N GLU A 104 -11.33 -5.48 4.65
CA GLU A 104 -11.58 -6.66 5.48
C GLU A 104 -10.40 -7.66 5.49
N ALA A 105 -9.64 -7.73 4.42
CA ALA A 105 -8.44 -8.55 4.31
C ALA A 105 -7.19 -7.95 5.00
N GLY A 106 -7.28 -6.72 5.51
CA GLY A 106 -6.21 -6.04 6.26
C GLY A 106 -5.54 -4.88 5.54
N LEU A 107 -6.08 -4.41 4.40
CA LEU A 107 -5.59 -3.21 3.74
C LEU A 107 -6.00 -1.97 4.55
N GLU A 108 -5.05 -1.14 4.93
CA GLU A 108 -5.29 0.06 5.75
C GLU A 108 -5.12 1.37 4.96
N GLU A 109 -4.24 1.36 3.98
CA GLU A 109 -3.98 2.51 3.13
C GLU A 109 -4.13 2.14 1.67
N ILE A 110 -4.66 3.09 0.89
CA ILE A 110 -5.03 2.82 -0.50
C ILE A 110 -4.38 3.85 -1.42
N GLU A 111 -3.75 3.34 -2.46
CA GLU A 111 -3.37 4.14 -3.61
C GLU A 111 -4.46 4.07 -4.68
N VAL A 112 -4.95 5.24 -5.07
CA VAL A 112 -5.91 5.38 -6.15
C VAL A 112 -5.23 6.11 -7.31
N PHE A 113 -5.39 5.57 -8.51
CA PHE A 113 -4.95 6.24 -9.74
C PHE A 113 -6.18 6.80 -10.47
N PRO A 114 -6.57 8.05 -10.20
CA PRO A 114 -7.81 8.64 -10.75
C PRO A 114 -7.85 8.62 -12.28
N ILE A 115 -6.67 8.68 -12.91
CA ILE A 115 -6.54 8.62 -14.37
C ILE A 115 -7.06 7.31 -14.98
N ASN A 116 -7.10 6.22 -14.21
CA ASN A 116 -7.62 4.94 -14.68
C ASN A 116 -9.14 4.97 -14.87
N PHE A 117 -9.84 5.93 -14.24
CA PHE A 117 -11.28 6.10 -14.32
C PHE A 117 -11.69 7.22 -15.28
N ALA A 118 -10.75 8.09 -15.63
CA ALA A 118 -11.04 9.28 -16.42
C ALA A 118 -10.98 9.00 -17.92
N GLN A 119 -12.02 9.42 -18.64
CA GLN A 119 -12.08 9.35 -20.11
C GLN A 119 -11.68 10.67 -20.77
N SER A 120 -11.60 11.75 -19.99
CA SER A 120 -11.19 13.09 -20.42
C SER A 120 -10.64 13.88 -19.24
N PRO A 121 -9.96 15.02 -19.47
CA PRO A 121 -9.53 15.92 -18.40
C PRO A 121 -10.68 16.46 -17.54
N ASP A 122 -11.84 16.72 -18.12
CA ASP A 122 -13.01 17.18 -17.36
C ASP A 122 -13.58 16.06 -16.50
N HIS A 123 -13.71 14.85 -17.05
CA HIS A 123 -14.14 13.68 -16.29
C HIS A 123 -13.15 13.34 -15.16
N LEU A 124 -11.84 13.61 -15.33
CA LEU A 124 -10.88 13.43 -14.23
C LEU A 124 -11.21 14.31 -13.01
N ARG A 125 -11.71 15.52 -13.23
CA ARG A 125 -12.13 16.41 -12.14
C ARG A 125 -13.30 15.82 -11.35
N GLU A 126 -14.31 15.32 -12.04
CA GLU A 126 -15.47 14.65 -11.42
C GLU A 126 -15.04 13.41 -10.61
N VAL A 127 -14.13 12.60 -11.14
CA VAL A 127 -13.57 11.43 -10.45
C VAL A 127 -12.80 11.84 -9.18
N LEU A 128 -12.02 12.92 -9.24
CA LEU A 128 -11.29 13.43 -8.08
C LEU A 128 -12.23 13.97 -6.98
N GLU A 129 -13.31 14.64 -7.35
CA GLU A 129 -14.34 15.12 -6.43
C GLU A 129 -15.02 13.93 -5.73
N LEU A 130 -15.42 12.90 -6.49
CA LEU A 130 -16.03 11.69 -5.96
C LEU A 130 -15.10 10.95 -4.99
N ILE A 131 -13.82 10.78 -5.33
CA ILE A 131 -12.82 10.18 -4.42
C ILE A 131 -12.62 11.05 -3.18
N GLY A 132 -12.67 12.37 -3.31
CA GLY A 132 -12.57 13.32 -2.19
C GLY A 132 -13.70 13.18 -1.17
N GLU A 133 -14.89 12.79 -1.60
CA GLU A 133 -16.04 12.56 -0.73
C GLU A 133 -15.93 11.31 0.14
N LEU A 134 -15.11 10.33 -0.26
CA LEU A 134 -14.86 9.10 0.51
C LEU A 134 -14.06 9.34 1.80
N LYS A 135 -13.48 10.53 1.98
CA LYS A 135 -12.72 10.90 3.19
C LYS A 135 -13.59 11.37 4.36
N LYS A 136 -14.89 11.42 4.19
CA LYS A 136 -15.82 11.80 5.25
C LYS A 136 -16.40 10.57 5.93
#